data_fd1b5aaf3e19bd88062d4b49d9b66209
#
_entry.id   fd1b5aaf3e19bd88062d4b49d9b66209
#
_cell.length_a   1.000
_cell.length_b   1.000
_cell.length_c   1.000
_cell.angle_alpha   90.00
_cell.angle_beta   90.00
_cell.angle_gamma   90.00
#
_symmetry.space_group_name_H-M   'P 1'
#
loop_
_entity.id
_entity.type
_entity.pdbx_description
1 polymer ?
#
loop_
_entity_poly.entity_id
_entity_poly.type
_entity_poly.pdbx_seq_one_letter_code
_entity_poly.pdbx_strand_id
1 'polypeptide(L)'
;MVDAVKKSFQNFEKGAPNYFKEIFPYESIPRVIFDSISVPLNIPSKLYVTDSTFREGQQAISYIGKENVVKIFEYLHYIDNGTGTIKYSEFFLYTNYHKQCVQECLKKRFKFPKVVGWVRSKKDELKLAKEFGLDEVGILMSCSDYHIYKKFQKTRSEIAAQYIDVIQEAFSLGITPRVHLEDITRSDIENFVIPLILAIEEMAKKSDKKVYFKLCDTLGFGVPYEYASLPRSVPKIIYTISKSTNIPPERLEWHGHNDFYKAQSNAVCAWLYGASMVNCSIRGIGERTGIAALEVAILDLVQIKAENAPNLNFEALDELLEFTSRFEVMK
;
A
#
# COMPACT_ATOMS: atom_id res chain seq x y z
N MET A 1 1.14 28.64 0.04
CA MET A 1 0.24 27.46 0.07
C MET A 1 0.71 26.44 1.12
N VAL A 2 1.95 25.94 1.02
CA VAL A 2 2.54 24.99 1.97
C VAL A 2 2.54 25.49 3.41
N ASP A 3 2.90 26.76 3.62
CA ASP A 3 2.93 27.34 4.96
C ASP A 3 1.54 27.42 5.61
N ALA A 4 0.49 27.61 4.81
CA ALA A 4 -0.88 27.57 5.32
C ALA A 4 -1.31 26.17 5.73
N VAL A 5 -0.94 25.13 4.96
CA VAL A 5 -1.18 23.73 5.30
C VAL A 5 -0.37 23.34 6.55
N LYS A 6 0.91 23.76 6.64
CA LYS A 6 1.75 23.52 7.82
C LYS A 6 1.20 24.17 9.10
N LYS A 7 0.58 25.35 9.00
CA LYS A 7 -0.08 25.99 10.15
C LYS A 7 -1.27 25.18 10.69
N SER A 8 -1.95 24.38 9.87
CA SER A 8 -3.04 23.51 10.32
C SER A 8 -2.59 22.38 11.22
N PHE A 9 -1.28 22.04 11.23
CA PHE A 9 -0.69 20.94 12.01
C PHE A 9 -0.57 21.24 13.52
N GLN A 10 -0.83 22.48 13.96
CA GLN A 10 -0.80 22.83 15.39
C GLN A 10 -1.73 21.95 16.26
N ASN A 11 -2.74 21.34 15.63
CA ASN A 11 -3.67 20.43 16.29
C ASN A 11 -3.20 18.98 16.35
N PHE A 12 -2.10 18.61 15.66
CA PHE A 12 -1.60 17.23 15.64
C PHE A 12 -0.96 16.78 16.96
N GLU A 13 -0.51 17.74 17.75
CA GLU A 13 0.16 17.51 19.05
C GLU A 13 -0.81 17.49 20.24
N LYS A 14 -2.11 17.37 19.99
CA LYS A 14 -3.08 17.27 21.09
C LYS A 14 -2.86 15.96 21.87
N GLY A 15 -2.33 16.09 23.08
CA GLY A 15 -2.07 15.00 23.99
C GLY A 15 -0.65 14.39 23.90
N ALA A 16 -0.37 13.43 24.75
CA ALA A 16 0.85 12.65 24.73
C ALA A 16 0.83 11.64 23.57
N PRO A 17 2.01 11.15 23.09
CA PRO A 17 2.08 10.12 22.07
C PRO A 17 1.22 8.91 22.43
N ASN A 18 0.40 8.43 21.49
CA ASN A 18 -0.44 7.26 21.69
C ASN A 18 0.26 5.99 21.19
N TYR A 19 0.82 5.23 22.10
CA TYR A 19 1.47 3.96 21.80
C TYR A 19 0.52 2.76 21.90
N PHE A 20 -0.76 2.98 22.16
CA PHE A 20 -1.77 1.91 22.31
C PHE A 20 -1.31 0.76 23.23
N LYS A 21 -0.70 1.08 24.40
CA LYS A 21 -0.10 0.10 25.30
C LYS A 21 -1.07 -0.98 25.80
N GLU A 22 -2.35 -0.68 25.87
CA GLU A 22 -3.39 -1.65 26.20
C GLU A 22 -3.54 -2.75 25.14
N ILE A 23 -3.36 -2.39 23.88
CA ILE A 23 -3.41 -3.29 22.71
C ILE A 23 -2.03 -3.89 22.45
N PHE A 24 -0.99 -3.06 22.53
CA PHE A 24 0.40 -3.42 22.30
C PHE A 24 1.22 -3.22 23.57
N PRO A 25 1.24 -4.19 24.50
CA PRO A 25 2.04 -4.06 25.72
C PRO A 25 3.55 -4.09 25.47
N TYR A 26 4.00 -4.46 24.27
CA TYR A 26 5.40 -4.55 23.79
C TYR A 26 6.29 -5.58 24.51
N GLU A 27 5.86 -6.08 25.65
CA GLU A 27 6.54 -7.12 26.43
C GLU A 27 5.81 -8.47 26.32
N SER A 28 4.68 -8.50 25.64
CA SER A 28 3.87 -9.70 25.44
C SER A 28 3.09 -9.66 24.10
N ILE A 29 2.34 -10.71 23.84
CA ILE A 29 1.56 -10.85 22.62
C ILE A 29 0.55 -9.70 22.47
N PRO A 30 0.45 -9.06 21.29
CA PRO A 30 -0.53 -8.02 21.01
C PRO A 30 -1.96 -8.51 21.25
N ARG A 31 -2.77 -7.67 21.89
CA ARG A 31 -4.15 -7.99 22.25
C ARG A 31 -5.11 -7.55 21.14
N VAL A 32 -6.28 -8.19 21.09
CA VAL A 32 -7.45 -7.68 20.36
C VAL A 32 -8.46 -7.22 21.40
N ILE A 33 -8.82 -5.95 21.36
CA ILE A 33 -9.86 -5.37 22.21
C ILE A 33 -11.11 -5.21 21.34
N PHE A 34 -12.28 -5.51 21.88
CA PHE A 34 -13.56 -5.40 21.20
C PHE A 34 -14.38 -4.27 21.84
N ASP A 35 -14.98 -3.41 21.00
CA ASP A 35 -15.78 -2.27 21.43
C ASP A 35 -17.27 -2.42 21.07
N SER A 36 -17.65 -3.57 20.49
CA SER A 36 -19.02 -3.90 20.07
C SER A 36 -19.62 -2.92 19.03
N ILE A 37 -18.81 -2.08 18.39
CA ILE A 37 -19.23 -1.18 17.33
C ILE A 37 -18.98 -1.86 15.98
N SER A 38 -19.98 -1.96 15.11
CA SER A 38 -19.82 -2.44 13.74
C SER A 38 -19.78 -1.27 12.75
N VAL A 39 -19.27 -1.54 11.56
CA VAL A 39 -19.31 -0.63 10.42
C VAL A 39 -19.98 -1.33 9.23
N PRO A 40 -20.82 -0.64 8.44
CA PRO A 40 -21.51 -1.28 7.33
C PRO A 40 -20.56 -1.59 6.17
N LEU A 41 -20.93 -2.60 5.37
CA LEU A 41 -20.26 -2.88 4.12
C LEU A 41 -20.32 -1.66 3.19
N ASN A 42 -19.22 -1.43 2.45
CA ASN A 42 -19.07 -0.31 1.53
C ASN A 42 -18.27 -0.76 0.30
N ILE A 43 -18.76 -1.78 -0.39
CA ILE A 43 -18.02 -2.45 -1.47
C ILE A 43 -17.93 -1.53 -2.70
N PRO A 44 -16.72 -1.18 -3.17
CA PRO A 44 -16.54 -0.41 -4.39
C PRO A 44 -17.10 -1.12 -5.62
N SER A 45 -17.58 -0.34 -6.60
CA SER A 45 -18.06 -0.88 -7.86
C SER A 45 -16.97 -1.66 -8.63
N LYS A 46 -15.73 -1.21 -8.52
CA LYS A 46 -14.55 -1.85 -9.15
C LYS A 46 -13.54 -2.26 -8.09
N LEU A 47 -13.05 -3.48 -8.19
CA LEU A 47 -11.99 -4.04 -7.37
C LEU A 47 -10.75 -4.28 -8.23
N TYR A 48 -9.58 -4.09 -7.65
CA TYR A 48 -8.30 -4.19 -8.33
C TYR A 48 -7.27 -4.87 -7.46
N VAL A 49 -6.34 -5.56 -8.13
CA VAL A 49 -5.13 -6.12 -7.52
C VAL A 49 -3.94 -5.28 -7.96
N THR A 50 -2.95 -5.13 -7.11
CA THR A 50 -1.66 -4.52 -7.42
C THR A 50 -0.55 -5.48 -7.01
N ASP A 51 0.52 -5.51 -7.78
CA ASP A 51 1.62 -6.42 -7.57
C ASP A 51 2.81 -5.72 -6.90
N SER A 52 3.40 -6.37 -5.92
CA SER A 52 4.62 -5.93 -5.21
C SER A 52 5.73 -7.00 -5.24
N THR A 53 5.65 -7.97 -6.14
CA THR A 53 6.64 -9.05 -6.26
C THR A 53 8.05 -8.48 -6.48
N PHE A 54 8.18 -7.42 -7.27
CA PHE A 54 9.47 -6.81 -7.60
C PHE A 54 9.95 -5.78 -6.57
N ARG A 55 9.20 -5.56 -5.53
CA ARG A 55 9.60 -4.74 -4.37
C ARG A 55 9.56 -5.56 -3.10
N GLU A 56 8.39 -6.01 -2.65
CA GLU A 56 8.20 -6.76 -1.43
C GLU A 56 8.79 -8.18 -1.54
N GLY A 57 8.51 -8.86 -2.65
CA GLY A 57 9.01 -10.21 -2.90
C GLY A 57 10.54 -10.27 -2.99
N GLN A 58 11.19 -9.24 -3.53
CA GLN A 58 12.66 -9.19 -3.59
C GLN A 58 13.35 -9.10 -2.23
N GLN A 59 12.63 -8.80 -1.16
CA GLN A 59 13.18 -8.85 0.20
C GLN A 59 13.30 -10.30 0.73
N ALA A 60 12.59 -11.24 0.13
CA ALA A 60 12.55 -12.65 0.54
C ALA A 60 13.17 -13.61 -0.48
N ILE A 61 13.48 -13.16 -1.68
CA ILE A 61 14.14 -13.95 -2.72
C ILE A 61 15.55 -13.41 -2.92
N SER A 62 16.55 -14.29 -2.89
CA SER A 62 17.96 -13.90 -2.99
C SER A 62 18.28 -13.18 -4.30
N TYR A 63 17.70 -13.61 -5.41
CA TYR A 63 17.89 -13.01 -6.72
C TYR A 63 16.85 -13.52 -7.74
N ILE A 64 16.18 -12.62 -8.40
CA ILE A 64 15.40 -12.91 -9.59
C ILE A 64 16.18 -12.34 -10.79
N GLY A 65 16.66 -13.18 -11.72
CA GLY A 65 17.32 -12.69 -12.93
C GLY A 65 16.45 -11.69 -13.71
N LYS A 66 17.07 -10.73 -14.36
CA LYS A 66 16.35 -9.67 -15.11
C LYS A 66 15.34 -10.26 -16.13
N GLU A 67 15.73 -11.32 -16.82
CA GLU A 67 14.87 -12.01 -17.80
C GLU A 67 13.63 -12.61 -17.11
N ASN A 68 13.78 -13.14 -15.91
CA ASN A 68 12.67 -13.67 -15.11
C ASN A 68 11.73 -12.55 -14.63
N VAL A 69 12.29 -11.41 -14.21
CA VAL A 69 11.48 -10.23 -13.84
C VAL A 69 10.60 -9.80 -15.02
N VAL A 70 11.19 -9.69 -16.23
CA VAL A 70 10.46 -9.30 -17.44
C VAL A 70 9.40 -10.34 -17.77
N LYS A 71 9.72 -11.63 -17.68
CA LYS A 71 8.78 -12.71 -17.97
C LYS A 71 7.60 -12.73 -16.99
N ILE A 72 7.86 -12.54 -15.71
CA ILE A 72 6.80 -12.41 -14.69
C ILE A 72 5.90 -11.21 -14.99
N PHE A 73 6.49 -10.07 -15.37
CA PHE A 73 5.74 -8.87 -15.73
C PHE A 73 4.86 -9.09 -16.97
N GLU A 74 5.33 -9.86 -17.95
CA GLU A 74 4.53 -10.28 -19.11
C GLU A 74 3.37 -11.19 -18.71
N TYR A 75 3.59 -12.16 -17.82
CA TYR A 75 2.50 -12.99 -17.31
C TYR A 75 1.43 -12.16 -16.60
N LEU A 76 1.81 -11.18 -15.77
CA LEU A 76 0.84 -10.28 -15.13
C LEU A 76 -0.02 -9.53 -16.16
N HIS A 77 0.59 -9.13 -17.28
CA HIS A 77 -0.14 -8.53 -18.40
C HIS A 77 -1.10 -9.52 -19.08
N TYR A 78 -0.66 -10.75 -19.33
CA TYR A 78 -1.51 -11.76 -19.94
C TYR A 78 -2.67 -12.17 -19.03
N ILE A 79 -2.43 -12.29 -17.72
CA ILE A 79 -3.48 -12.55 -16.73
C ILE A 79 -4.52 -11.42 -16.72
N ASP A 80 -4.08 -10.16 -16.76
CA ASP A 80 -4.97 -8.99 -16.80
C ASP A 80 -5.90 -9.00 -18.02
N ASN A 81 -5.48 -9.58 -19.13
CA ASN A 81 -6.24 -9.72 -20.37
C ASN A 81 -6.91 -8.40 -20.84
N GLY A 82 -6.24 -7.27 -20.61
CA GLY A 82 -6.70 -5.94 -21.00
C GLY A 82 -7.82 -5.35 -20.13
N THR A 83 -8.22 -6.02 -19.05
CA THR A 83 -9.29 -5.57 -18.14
C THR A 83 -8.89 -4.38 -17.28
N GLY A 84 -7.59 -4.23 -17.01
CA GLY A 84 -7.04 -3.26 -16.08
C GLY A 84 -7.32 -3.61 -14.61
N THR A 85 -7.54 -4.88 -14.31
CA THR A 85 -7.74 -5.40 -12.95
C THR A 85 -6.43 -5.44 -12.19
N ILE A 86 -5.33 -5.85 -12.85
CA ILE A 86 -3.97 -5.77 -12.29
C ILE A 86 -3.41 -4.38 -12.62
N LYS A 87 -3.54 -3.45 -11.66
CA LYS A 87 -3.29 -2.01 -11.92
C LYS A 87 -1.85 -1.66 -12.18
N TYR A 88 -0.94 -2.16 -11.36
CA TYR A 88 0.48 -1.83 -11.44
C TYR A 88 1.34 -2.90 -10.76
N SER A 89 2.61 -2.92 -11.14
CA SER A 89 3.68 -3.63 -10.42
C SER A 89 4.66 -2.63 -9.83
N GLU A 90 5.04 -2.82 -8.57
CA GLU A 90 5.90 -1.94 -7.81
C GLU A 90 7.35 -2.43 -7.80
N PHE A 91 8.31 -1.53 -8.03
CA PHE A 91 9.72 -1.83 -8.16
C PHE A 91 10.58 -1.02 -7.21
N PHE A 92 11.64 -1.61 -6.68
CA PHE A 92 12.74 -0.86 -6.09
C PHE A 92 13.51 -0.05 -7.14
N LEU A 93 14.14 1.08 -6.71
CA LEU A 93 14.86 2.01 -7.60
C LEU A 93 16.33 2.24 -7.20
N TYR A 94 16.93 1.38 -6.36
CA TYR A 94 18.18 1.72 -5.68
C TYR A 94 19.47 1.23 -6.37
N THR A 95 19.36 0.36 -7.37
CA THR A 95 20.54 -0.25 -8.01
C THR A 95 20.45 -0.22 -9.54
N ASN A 96 21.60 -0.39 -10.22
CA ASN A 96 21.62 -0.54 -11.68
C ASN A 96 20.83 -1.76 -12.16
N TYR A 97 20.76 -2.82 -11.37
CA TYR A 97 19.90 -3.97 -11.66
C TYR A 97 18.43 -3.57 -11.69
N HIS A 98 17.95 -2.86 -10.67
CA HIS A 98 16.57 -2.36 -10.64
C HIS A 98 16.28 -1.46 -11.85
N LYS A 99 17.22 -0.58 -12.21
CA LYS A 99 17.09 0.29 -13.37
C LYS A 99 16.92 -0.51 -14.66
N GLN A 100 17.75 -1.52 -14.88
CA GLN A 100 17.64 -2.39 -16.05
C GLN A 100 16.29 -3.13 -16.08
N CYS A 101 15.83 -3.71 -14.98
CA CYS A 101 14.55 -4.39 -14.88
C CYS A 101 13.39 -3.44 -15.24
N VAL A 102 13.34 -2.27 -14.61
CA VAL A 102 12.32 -1.24 -14.87
C VAL A 102 12.31 -0.82 -16.34
N GLN A 103 13.48 -0.53 -16.92
CA GLN A 103 13.58 -0.11 -18.30
C GLN A 103 13.12 -1.19 -19.30
N GLU A 104 13.45 -2.46 -19.05
CA GLU A 104 12.98 -3.56 -19.90
C GLU A 104 11.45 -3.74 -19.79
N CYS A 105 10.88 -3.63 -18.57
CA CYS A 105 9.43 -3.66 -18.42
C CYS A 105 8.74 -2.47 -19.10
N LEU A 106 9.29 -1.26 -19.01
CA LEU A 106 8.76 -0.07 -19.69
C LEU A 106 8.79 -0.20 -21.23
N LYS A 107 9.81 -0.88 -21.81
CA LYS A 107 9.89 -1.15 -23.25
C LYS A 107 8.72 -1.98 -23.78
N LYS A 108 8.06 -2.78 -22.92
CA LYS A 108 6.88 -3.57 -23.31
C LYS A 108 5.67 -2.68 -23.64
N ARG A 109 5.63 -1.44 -23.16
CA ARG A 109 4.56 -0.47 -23.41
C ARG A 109 3.17 -0.98 -23.04
N PHE A 110 3.08 -1.88 -22.06
CA PHE A 110 1.80 -2.35 -21.57
C PHE A 110 1.04 -1.22 -20.89
N LYS A 111 -0.27 -1.17 -21.11
CA LYS A 111 -1.15 -0.26 -20.37
C LYS A 111 -1.32 -0.74 -18.93
N PHE A 112 -1.42 -2.06 -18.75
CA PHE A 112 -1.54 -2.73 -17.46
C PHE A 112 -0.73 -4.03 -17.46
N PRO A 113 -0.10 -4.38 -16.31
CA PRO A 113 0.12 -3.50 -15.17
C PRO A 113 1.03 -2.31 -15.52
N LYS A 114 0.79 -1.16 -14.88
CA LYS A 114 1.70 -0.02 -14.97
C LYS A 114 2.96 -0.28 -14.13
N VAL A 115 4.11 0.20 -14.58
CA VAL A 115 5.33 0.17 -13.77
C VAL A 115 5.33 1.34 -12.79
N VAL A 116 5.44 1.06 -11.50
CA VAL A 116 5.47 2.06 -10.41
C VAL A 116 6.73 1.85 -9.58
N GLY A 117 7.42 2.94 -9.25
CA GLY A 117 8.60 2.88 -8.39
C GLY A 117 8.24 2.94 -6.91
N TRP A 118 9.21 2.61 -6.06
CA TRP A 118 9.10 2.77 -4.61
C TRP A 118 10.34 3.46 -4.05
N VAL A 119 10.11 4.48 -3.20
CA VAL A 119 11.15 5.27 -2.54
C VAL A 119 10.77 5.60 -1.09
N ARG A 120 11.75 5.94 -0.29
CA ARG A 120 11.53 6.52 1.03
C ARG A 120 11.10 7.98 0.91
N SER A 121 10.58 8.56 1.99
CA SER A 121 10.16 9.96 2.07
C SER A 121 11.37 10.92 2.10
N LYS A 122 12.10 10.97 0.98
CA LYS A 122 13.27 11.83 0.76
C LYS A 122 13.22 12.46 -0.63
N LYS A 123 13.43 13.79 -0.72
CA LYS A 123 13.38 14.53 -1.99
C LYS A 123 14.39 14.00 -3.03
N ASP A 124 15.59 13.64 -2.58
CA ASP A 124 16.63 13.12 -3.49
C ASP A 124 16.24 11.77 -4.11
N GLU A 125 15.50 10.94 -3.38
CA GLU A 125 15.04 9.65 -3.91
C GLU A 125 13.95 9.79 -4.98
N LEU A 126 13.19 10.89 -4.99
CA LEU A 126 12.23 11.19 -6.06
C LEU A 126 12.91 11.42 -7.41
N LYS A 127 14.13 11.94 -7.42
CA LYS A 127 14.92 12.13 -8.64
C LYS A 127 15.23 10.79 -9.31
N LEU A 128 15.46 9.72 -8.51
CA LEU A 128 15.66 8.38 -9.03
C LEU A 128 14.48 7.92 -9.92
N ALA A 129 13.26 8.23 -9.51
CA ALA A 129 12.08 7.88 -10.32
C ALA A 129 12.13 8.52 -11.71
N LYS A 130 12.56 9.77 -11.80
CA LYS A 130 12.73 10.46 -13.11
C LYS A 130 13.86 9.86 -13.93
N GLU A 131 14.97 9.49 -13.31
CA GLU A 131 16.08 8.82 -13.97
C GLU A 131 15.70 7.43 -14.52
N PHE A 132 14.73 6.77 -13.88
CA PHE A 132 14.15 5.50 -14.32
C PHE A 132 13.03 5.69 -15.38
N GLY A 133 12.60 6.93 -15.63
CA GLY A 133 11.53 7.24 -16.59
C GLY A 133 10.12 7.06 -16.04
N LEU A 134 9.96 7.10 -14.70
CA LEU A 134 8.68 6.89 -14.04
C LEU A 134 7.96 8.21 -13.75
N ASP A 135 6.63 8.18 -13.83
CA ASP A 135 5.71 9.28 -13.53
C ASP A 135 4.81 9.00 -12.32
N GLU A 136 4.96 7.82 -11.69
CA GLU A 136 4.18 7.41 -10.52
C GLU A 136 5.08 6.63 -9.54
N VAL A 137 5.01 6.97 -8.25
CA VAL A 137 5.92 6.44 -7.24
C VAL A 137 5.24 6.26 -5.90
N GLY A 138 5.44 5.09 -5.28
CA GLY A 138 5.16 4.83 -3.87
C GLY A 138 6.18 5.56 -2.98
N ILE A 139 5.70 6.32 -2.01
CA ILE A 139 6.51 7.09 -1.06
C ILE A 139 6.19 6.61 0.35
N LEU A 140 7.17 6.00 1.03
CA LEU A 140 6.99 5.47 2.37
C LEU A 140 6.89 6.59 3.41
N MET A 141 5.79 6.64 4.15
CA MET A 141 5.50 7.65 5.17
C MET A 141 4.95 6.97 6.43
N SER A 142 5.79 6.81 7.47
CA SER A 142 5.35 6.20 8.73
C SER A 142 4.33 7.07 9.44
N CYS A 143 3.28 6.47 10.00
CA CYS A 143 2.19 7.21 10.62
C CYS A 143 1.88 6.79 12.08
N SER A 144 2.58 5.80 12.66
CA SER A 144 2.42 5.47 14.07
C SER A 144 3.27 6.36 14.97
N ASP A 145 2.77 6.69 16.13
CA ASP A 145 3.52 7.42 17.15
C ASP A 145 4.78 6.66 17.58
N TYR A 146 4.74 5.33 17.53
CA TYR A 146 5.91 4.53 17.81
C TYR A 146 7.06 4.86 16.84
N HIS A 147 6.77 4.93 15.52
CA HIS A 147 7.78 5.32 14.55
C HIS A 147 8.13 6.81 14.66
N ILE A 148 7.15 7.68 14.79
CA ILE A 148 7.36 9.14 14.82
C ILE A 148 8.27 9.52 15.98
N TYR A 149 7.93 9.15 17.20
CA TYR A 149 8.65 9.57 18.40
C TYR A 149 9.87 8.70 18.74
N LYS A 150 9.83 7.38 18.45
CA LYS A 150 10.93 6.47 18.83
C LYS A 150 11.95 6.26 17.71
N LYS A 151 11.50 6.08 16.45
CA LYS A 151 12.38 5.83 15.30
C LYS A 151 12.94 7.14 14.73
N PHE A 152 12.07 8.16 14.53
CA PHE A 152 12.47 9.42 13.91
C PHE A 152 12.82 10.52 14.92
N GLN A 153 12.45 10.38 16.20
CA GLN A 153 12.65 11.39 17.25
C GLN A 153 12.06 12.75 16.85
N LYS A 154 10.83 12.72 16.30
CA LYS A 154 10.09 13.88 15.83
C LYS A 154 8.71 13.92 16.47
N THR A 155 8.09 15.09 16.40
CA THR A 155 6.68 15.29 16.68
C THR A 155 5.82 14.96 15.45
N ARG A 156 4.51 14.78 15.63
CA ARG A 156 3.56 14.58 14.54
C ARG A 156 3.57 15.74 13.55
N SER A 157 3.67 16.97 14.05
CA SER A 157 3.71 18.20 13.23
C SER A 157 4.98 18.26 12.37
N GLU A 158 6.13 17.94 12.94
CA GLU A 158 7.40 17.94 12.22
C GLU A 158 7.42 16.88 11.11
N ILE A 159 6.93 15.67 11.39
CA ILE A 159 6.89 14.61 10.38
C ILE A 159 5.88 14.91 9.28
N ALA A 160 4.70 15.43 9.63
CA ALA A 160 3.69 15.85 8.66
C ALA A 160 4.21 16.96 7.74
N ALA A 161 4.91 17.96 8.30
CA ALA A 161 5.54 19.03 7.52
C ALA A 161 6.57 18.47 6.53
N GLN A 162 7.40 17.52 6.96
CA GLN A 162 8.36 16.85 6.07
C GLN A 162 7.64 16.09 4.93
N TYR A 163 6.55 15.39 5.23
CA TYR A 163 5.78 14.64 4.22
C TYR A 163 5.16 15.57 3.17
N ILE A 164 4.59 16.68 3.60
CA ILE A 164 4.06 17.70 2.69
C ILE A 164 5.15 18.24 1.76
N ASP A 165 6.35 18.51 2.27
CA ASP A 165 7.47 18.98 1.44
C ASP A 165 7.91 17.96 0.40
N VAL A 166 7.90 16.68 0.74
CA VAL A 166 8.25 15.60 -0.21
C VAL A 166 7.17 15.43 -1.28
N ILE A 167 5.88 15.50 -0.92
CA ILE A 167 4.79 15.42 -1.88
C ILE A 167 4.80 16.61 -2.83
N GLN A 168 5.10 17.80 -2.31
CA GLN A 168 5.22 18.99 -3.17
C GLN A 168 6.39 18.88 -4.14
N GLU A 169 7.52 18.31 -3.72
CA GLU A 169 8.63 18.00 -4.63
C GLU A 169 8.21 16.99 -5.69
N ALA A 170 7.45 15.94 -5.34
CA ALA A 170 6.92 15.01 -6.32
C ALA A 170 6.04 15.72 -7.37
N PHE A 171 5.18 16.63 -6.96
CA PHE A 171 4.36 17.43 -7.88
C PHE A 171 5.21 18.32 -8.80
N SER A 172 6.28 18.94 -8.29
CA SER A 172 7.19 19.80 -9.07
C SER A 172 7.91 18.99 -10.15
N LEU A 173 8.23 17.73 -9.86
CA LEU A 173 8.87 16.79 -10.77
C LEU A 173 7.87 16.11 -11.74
N GLY A 174 6.58 16.44 -11.69
CA GLY A 174 5.54 15.78 -12.48
C GLY A 174 5.33 14.33 -12.11
N ILE A 175 5.58 13.96 -10.85
CA ILE A 175 5.37 12.61 -10.32
C ILE A 175 4.02 12.56 -9.60
N THR A 176 3.24 11.53 -9.86
CA THR A 176 2.04 11.20 -9.10
C THR A 176 2.43 10.39 -7.86
N PRO A 177 2.25 10.92 -6.64
CA PRO A 177 2.63 10.21 -5.43
C PRO A 177 1.57 9.18 -5.03
N ARG A 178 2.04 7.99 -4.62
CA ARG A 178 1.30 7.01 -3.83
C ARG A 178 1.84 7.04 -2.41
N VAL A 179 1.10 7.62 -1.50
CA VAL A 179 1.51 7.75 -0.10
C VAL A 179 1.28 6.41 0.60
N HIS A 180 2.35 5.75 1.01
CA HIS A 180 2.32 4.52 1.77
C HIS A 180 2.35 4.85 3.26
N LEU A 181 1.20 4.77 3.93
CA LEU A 181 1.04 5.04 5.35
C LEU A 181 1.51 3.81 6.16
N GLU A 182 2.81 3.78 6.44
CA GLU A 182 3.48 2.69 7.16
C GLU A 182 3.00 2.60 8.61
N ASP A 183 2.77 1.36 9.07
CA ASP A 183 2.41 1.04 10.44
C ASP A 183 1.00 1.50 10.86
N ILE A 184 0.06 1.39 9.92
CA ILE A 184 -1.32 1.89 10.07
C ILE A 184 -2.05 1.25 11.25
N THR A 185 -1.79 -0.03 11.54
CA THR A 185 -2.44 -0.80 12.59
C THR A 185 -1.93 -0.52 14.00
N ARG A 186 -0.98 0.41 14.14
CA ARG A 186 -0.55 1.01 15.43
C ARG A 186 -0.68 2.53 15.44
N SER A 187 -1.40 3.08 14.46
CA SER A 187 -1.51 4.54 14.27
C SER A 187 -2.79 5.11 14.87
N ASP A 188 -2.72 6.36 15.27
CA ASP A 188 -3.87 7.14 15.68
C ASP A 188 -4.67 7.58 14.45
N ILE A 189 -5.67 6.77 14.10
CA ILE A 189 -6.43 6.93 12.85
C ILE A 189 -7.16 8.26 12.84
N GLU A 190 -7.82 8.61 13.95
CA GLU A 190 -8.71 9.78 14.02
C GLU A 190 -7.96 11.09 14.21
N ASN A 191 -6.92 11.10 15.06
CA ASN A 191 -6.27 12.34 15.45
C ASN A 191 -4.97 12.62 14.66
N PHE A 192 -4.48 11.66 13.86
CA PHE A 192 -3.29 11.88 13.04
C PHE A 192 -3.47 11.46 11.57
N VAL A 193 -3.89 10.20 11.31
CA VAL A 193 -3.93 9.69 9.93
C VAL A 193 -4.95 10.44 9.08
N ILE A 194 -6.18 10.57 9.54
CA ILE A 194 -7.24 11.30 8.82
C ILE A 194 -6.87 12.76 8.60
N PRO A 195 -6.45 13.53 9.63
CA PRO A 195 -5.99 14.91 9.43
C PRO A 195 -4.82 15.03 8.44
N LEU A 196 -3.86 14.10 8.47
CA LEU A 196 -2.74 14.09 7.52
C LEU A 196 -3.22 13.87 6.07
N ILE A 197 -4.09 12.89 5.87
CA ILE A 197 -4.69 12.61 4.56
C ILE A 197 -5.44 13.84 4.03
N LEU A 198 -6.28 14.47 4.86
CA LEU A 198 -7.03 15.67 4.48
C LEU A 198 -6.12 16.84 4.10
N ALA A 199 -5.02 17.04 4.84
CA ALA A 199 -4.04 18.08 4.52
C ALA A 199 -3.35 17.81 3.16
N ILE A 200 -3.00 16.56 2.87
CA ILE A 200 -2.43 16.14 1.59
C ILE A 200 -3.43 16.34 0.45
N GLU A 201 -4.69 15.94 0.63
CA GLU A 201 -5.75 16.10 -0.36
C GLU A 201 -6.04 17.59 -0.65
N GLU A 202 -6.07 18.43 0.37
CA GLU A 202 -6.24 19.87 0.19
C GLU A 202 -5.13 20.48 -0.66
N MET A 203 -3.87 20.07 -0.40
CA MET A 203 -2.73 20.51 -1.19
C MET A 203 -2.80 19.99 -2.63
N ALA A 204 -3.14 18.71 -2.81
CA ALA A 204 -3.28 18.08 -4.13
C ALA A 204 -4.36 18.78 -4.97
N LYS A 205 -5.53 19.03 -4.37
CA LYS A 205 -6.63 19.76 -5.01
C LYS A 205 -6.24 21.18 -5.43
N LYS A 206 -5.54 21.92 -4.57
CA LYS A 206 -5.05 23.28 -4.89
C LYS A 206 -4.01 23.28 -6.01
N SER A 207 -3.31 22.16 -6.22
CA SER A 207 -2.28 21.99 -7.26
C SER A 207 -2.81 21.33 -8.54
N ASP A 208 -4.11 21.01 -8.60
CA ASP A 208 -4.72 20.20 -9.66
C ASP A 208 -3.97 18.86 -9.89
N LYS A 209 -3.63 18.18 -8.80
CA LYS A 209 -2.89 16.93 -8.77
C LYS A 209 -3.69 15.84 -8.06
N LYS A 210 -3.27 14.60 -8.26
CA LYS A 210 -3.85 13.42 -7.59
C LYS A 210 -2.82 12.78 -6.68
N VAL A 211 -3.30 12.23 -5.57
CA VAL A 211 -2.53 11.41 -4.64
C VAL A 211 -3.29 10.11 -4.39
N TYR A 212 -2.57 9.01 -4.32
CA TYR A 212 -3.10 7.71 -3.91
C TYR A 212 -2.63 7.41 -2.49
N PHE A 213 -3.40 6.63 -1.73
CA PHE A 213 -3.06 6.26 -0.35
C PHE A 213 -3.06 4.75 -0.22
N LYS A 214 -1.92 4.19 0.22
CA LYS A 214 -1.76 2.79 0.57
C LYS A 214 -1.65 2.67 2.08
N LEU A 215 -2.57 1.95 2.70
CA LEU A 215 -2.60 1.69 4.13
C LEU A 215 -1.81 0.42 4.40
N CYS A 216 -0.69 0.54 5.14
CA CYS A 216 0.27 -0.55 5.29
C CYS A 216 0.24 -1.12 6.71
N ASP A 217 -0.31 -2.33 6.86
CA ASP A 217 -0.23 -3.15 8.07
C ASP A 217 1.16 -3.81 8.15
N THR A 218 2.14 -3.02 8.55
CA THR A 218 3.57 -3.32 8.49
C THR A 218 3.97 -4.58 9.27
N LEU A 219 3.28 -4.89 10.36
CA LEU A 219 3.59 -6.02 11.26
C LEU A 219 2.49 -7.10 11.26
N GLY A 220 1.53 -7.02 10.36
CA GLY A 220 0.45 -7.99 10.26
C GLY A 220 -0.49 -7.98 11.48
N PHE A 221 -0.58 -6.86 12.20
CA PHE A 221 -1.42 -6.75 13.39
C PHE A 221 -2.90 -6.55 13.08
N GLY A 222 -3.24 -6.22 11.85
CA GLY A 222 -4.63 -6.09 11.41
C GLY A 222 -5.43 -7.37 11.64
N VAL A 223 -6.71 -7.19 11.97
CA VAL A 223 -7.65 -8.30 12.12
C VAL A 223 -8.91 -8.03 11.29
N PRO A 224 -9.51 -9.09 10.68
CA PRO A 224 -10.70 -8.96 9.84
C PRO A 224 -12.00 -8.81 10.66
N TYR A 225 -11.90 -8.59 11.96
CA TYR A 225 -13.03 -8.57 12.88
C TYR A 225 -13.63 -7.16 12.96
N GLU A 226 -14.87 -7.00 12.54
CA GLU A 226 -15.56 -5.69 12.53
C GLU A 226 -15.75 -5.10 13.93
N TYR A 227 -15.96 -5.93 14.95
CA TYR A 227 -16.12 -5.50 16.35
C TYR A 227 -14.81 -5.28 17.10
N ALA A 228 -13.66 -5.58 16.49
CA ALA A 228 -12.39 -5.19 17.10
C ALA A 228 -12.24 -3.66 17.08
N SER A 229 -11.61 -3.11 18.13
CA SER A 229 -11.37 -1.67 18.20
C SER A 229 -10.26 -1.20 17.24
N LEU A 230 -10.27 0.09 16.91
CA LEU A 230 -9.13 0.74 16.28
C LEU A 230 -7.91 0.68 17.23
N PRO A 231 -6.69 0.60 16.69
CA PRO A 231 -6.37 0.63 15.27
C PRO A 231 -6.21 -0.77 14.65
N ARG A 232 -6.73 -1.86 15.24
CA ARG A 232 -6.53 -3.21 14.73
C ARG A 232 -7.58 -3.71 13.75
N SER A 233 -8.81 -3.22 13.81
CA SER A 233 -9.89 -3.63 12.91
C SER A 233 -9.67 -3.08 11.49
N VAL A 234 -9.35 -3.93 10.53
CA VAL A 234 -9.23 -3.54 9.11
C VAL A 234 -10.54 -2.97 8.58
N PRO A 235 -11.73 -3.60 8.82
CA PRO A 235 -13.01 -3.00 8.50
C PRO A 235 -13.15 -1.56 8.96
N LYS A 236 -12.87 -1.28 10.24
CA LYS A 236 -12.99 0.08 10.79
C LYS A 236 -11.96 1.05 10.24
N ILE A 237 -10.71 0.63 10.08
CA ILE A 237 -9.65 1.49 9.48
C ILE A 237 -10.11 1.97 8.11
N ILE A 238 -10.47 1.04 7.22
CA ILE A 238 -10.85 1.35 5.84
C ILE A 238 -12.11 2.21 5.81
N TYR A 239 -13.16 1.79 6.51
CA TYR A 239 -14.44 2.49 6.53
C TYR A 239 -14.29 3.92 7.08
N THR A 240 -13.63 4.08 8.25
CA THR A 240 -13.48 5.38 8.90
C THR A 240 -12.67 6.35 8.04
N ILE A 241 -11.56 5.90 7.47
CA ILE A 241 -10.75 6.72 6.56
C ILE A 241 -11.57 7.10 5.32
N SER A 242 -12.19 6.14 4.65
CA SER A 242 -13.01 6.39 3.45
C SER A 242 -14.11 7.42 3.72
N LYS A 243 -14.86 7.28 4.81
CA LYS A 243 -15.97 8.17 5.15
C LYS A 243 -15.51 9.56 5.61
N SER A 244 -14.44 9.64 6.40
CA SER A 244 -13.96 10.91 6.95
C SER A 244 -13.23 11.77 5.93
N THR A 245 -12.62 11.14 4.90
CA THR A 245 -11.80 11.85 3.92
C THR A 245 -12.50 12.03 2.56
N ASN A 246 -13.57 11.28 2.30
CA ASN A 246 -14.24 11.22 1.00
C ASN A 246 -13.30 10.92 -0.19
N ILE A 247 -12.19 10.20 0.05
CA ILE A 247 -11.29 9.75 -1.01
C ILE A 247 -12.05 8.75 -1.89
N PRO A 248 -12.00 8.90 -3.23
CA PRO A 248 -12.54 7.89 -4.13
C PRO A 248 -11.91 6.52 -3.85
N PRO A 249 -12.70 5.44 -3.79
CA PRO A 249 -12.19 4.09 -3.49
C PRO A 249 -11.01 3.67 -4.37
N GLU A 250 -10.97 4.11 -5.62
CA GLU A 250 -9.89 3.83 -6.59
C GLU A 250 -8.55 4.49 -6.23
N ARG A 251 -8.53 5.34 -5.21
CA ARG A 251 -7.32 5.96 -4.68
C ARG A 251 -6.92 5.44 -3.31
N LEU A 252 -7.67 4.45 -2.78
CA LEU A 252 -7.40 3.80 -1.51
C LEU A 252 -6.98 2.35 -1.73
N GLU A 253 -5.87 1.97 -1.11
CA GLU A 253 -5.22 0.67 -1.26
C GLU A 253 -4.86 0.09 0.11
N TRP A 254 -4.98 -1.23 0.25
CA TRP A 254 -4.52 -1.97 1.42
C TRP A 254 -3.29 -2.81 1.10
N HIS A 255 -2.32 -2.80 2.01
CA HIS A 255 -1.16 -3.69 2.02
C HIS A 255 -1.00 -4.26 3.43
N GLY A 256 -0.93 -5.57 3.57
CA GLY A 256 -0.83 -6.19 4.89
C GLY A 256 0.11 -7.38 4.91
N HIS A 257 1.01 -7.41 5.93
CA HIS A 257 1.89 -8.54 6.19
C HIS A 257 1.16 -9.72 6.83
N ASN A 258 1.75 -10.91 6.71
CA ASN A 258 1.12 -12.19 7.04
C ASN A 258 1.63 -12.80 8.36
N ASP A 259 2.24 -11.99 9.23
CA ASP A 259 2.88 -12.46 10.47
C ASP A 259 1.92 -13.25 11.39
N PHE A 260 0.63 -12.95 11.33
CA PHE A 260 -0.43 -13.66 12.06
C PHE A 260 -1.37 -14.43 11.14
N TYR A 261 -0.95 -14.76 9.92
CA TYR A 261 -1.71 -15.51 8.90
C TYR A 261 -3.10 -14.92 8.59
N LYS A 262 -3.19 -13.58 8.54
CA LYS A 262 -4.44 -12.85 8.26
C LYS A 262 -4.37 -11.95 7.03
N ALA A 263 -3.23 -11.91 6.33
CA ALA A 263 -3.04 -11.00 5.21
C ALA A 263 -4.13 -11.13 4.14
N GLN A 264 -4.49 -12.37 3.76
CA GLN A 264 -5.51 -12.61 2.75
C GLN A 264 -6.90 -12.15 3.22
N SER A 265 -7.32 -12.55 4.42
CA SER A 265 -8.61 -12.14 4.99
C SER A 265 -8.70 -10.62 5.14
N ASN A 266 -7.60 -9.97 5.54
CA ASN A 266 -7.53 -8.52 5.67
C ASN A 266 -7.62 -7.81 4.31
N ALA A 267 -7.03 -8.37 3.25
CA ALA A 267 -7.16 -7.87 1.89
C ALA A 267 -8.63 -7.91 1.41
N VAL A 268 -9.31 -9.03 1.62
CA VAL A 268 -10.76 -9.15 1.34
C VAL A 268 -11.56 -8.13 2.13
N CYS A 269 -11.30 -7.99 3.45
CA CYS A 269 -11.97 -6.98 4.27
C CYS A 269 -11.74 -5.56 3.74
N ALA A 270 -10.54 -5.24 3.27
CA ALA A 270 -10.27 -3.92 2.71
C ALA A 270 -11.19 -3.61 1.51
N TRP A 271 -11.41 -4.57 0.60
CA TRP A 271 -12.39 -4.43 -0.48
C TRP A 271 -13.82 -4.27 0.02
N LEU A 272 -14.22 -5.08 1.00
CA LEU A 272 -15.59 -5.08 1.50
C LEU A 272 -15.97 -3.76 2.19
N TYR A 273 -15.00 -3.03 2.73
CA TYR A 273 -15.25 -1.83 3.54
C TYR A 273 -14.81 -0.50 2.90
N GLY A 274 -14.34 -0.50 1.64
CA GLY A 274 -14.22 0.75 0.88
C GLY A 274 -12.91 1.02 0.16
N ALA A 275 -11.90 0.15 0.23
CA ALA A 275 -10.72 0.26 -0.61
C ALA A 275 -10.96 -0.47 -1.94
N SER A 276 -10.64 0.14 -3.09
CA SER A 276 -10.71 -0.55 -4.38
C SER A 276 -9.50 -1.42 -4.66
N MET A 277 -8.35 -1.14 -4.07
CA MET A 277 -7.11 -1.83 -4.37
C MET A 277 -6.59 -2.63 -3.18
N VAL A 278 -6.07 -3.83 -3.46
CA VAL A 278 -5.27 -4.60 -2.52
C VAL A 278 -3.91 -4.93 -3.12
N ASN A 279 -2.87 -4.82 -2.30
CA ASN A 279 -1.50 -5.05 -2.72
C ASN A 279 -1.05 -6.47 -2.32
N CYS A 280 -0.57 -7.20 -3.28
CA CYS A 280 -0.23 -8.61 -3.18
C CYS A 280 1.14 -8.89 -3.80
N SER A 281 1.64 -10.08 -3.63
CA SER A 281 2.77 -10.61 -4.38
C SER A 281 2.48 -12.03 -4.84
N ILE A 282 3.17 -12.48 -5.87
CA ILE A 282 3.04 -13.87 -6.35
C ILE A 282 3.40 -14.81 -5.19
N ARG A 283 2.53 -15.79 -4.91
CA ARG A 283 2.63 -16.74 -3.79
C ARG A 283 2.71 -16.08 -2.41
N GLY A 284 2.33 -14.81 -2.30
CA GLY A 284 2.44 -14.05 -1.06
C GLY A 284 3.88 -13.83 -0.59
N ILE A 285 4.87 -13.95 -1.48
CA ILE A 285 6.29 -13.82 -1.12
C ILE A 285 6.59 -12.39 -0.69
N GLY A 286 7.25 -12.23 0.46
CA GLY A 286 7.63 -10.92 1.00
C GLY A 286 8.42 -11.04 2.30
N GLU A 287 8.73 -9.90 2.87
CA GLU A 287 9.48 -9.80 4.14
C GLU A 287 8.85 -10.67 5.23
N ARG A 288 9.65 -11.37 6.01
CA ARG A 288 9.26 -12.31 7.09
C ARG A 288 8.34 -13.43 6.58
N THR A 289 7.05 -13.34 6.88
CA THR A 289 6.02 -14.32 6.49
C THR A 289 5.29 -13.97 5.20
N GLY A 290 5.73 -12.88 4.54
CA GLY A 290 5.13 -12.40 3.30
C GLY A 290 3.90 -11.53 3.49
N ILE A 291 3.11 -11.42 2.41
CA ILE A 291 1.89 -10.61 2.30
C ILE A 291 0.74 -11.45 1.71
N ALA A 292 -0.36 -10.81 1.31
CA ALA A 292 -1.44 -11.50 0.59
C ALA A 292 -0.94 -12.07 -0.74
N ALA A 293 -1.37 -13.29 -1.08
CA ALA A 293 -0.99 -13.95 -2.32
C ALA A 293 -1.83 -13.41 -3.49
N LEU A 294 -1.16 -13.02 -4.59
CA LEU A 294 -1.79 -12.40 -5.75
C LEU A 294 -2.81 -13.34 -6.42
N GLU A 295 -2.45 -14.59 -6.60
CA GLU A 295 -3.33 -15.62 -7.19
C GLU A 295 -4.59 -15.82 -6.36
N VAL A 296 -4.45 -15.84 -5.02
CA VAL A 296 -5.61 -15.99 -4.12
C VAL A 296 -6.47 -14.72 -4.14
N ALA A 297 -5.87 -13.54 -4.16
CA ALA A 297 -6.61 -12.28 -4.28
C ALA A 297 -7.39 -12.18 -5.62
N ILE A 298 -6.84 -12.70 -6.72
CA ILE A 298 -7.57 -12.81 -8.00
C ILE A 298 -8.79 -13.72 -7.85
N LEU A 299 -8.65 -14.88 -7.20
CA LEU A 299 -9.77 -15.80 -6.96
C LEU A 299 -10.84 -15.18 -6.04
N ASP A 300 -10.42 -14.53 -4.95
CA ASP A 300 -11.33 -13.80 -4.04
C ASP A 300 -12.10 -12.69 -4.78
N LEU A 301 -11.41 -11.94 -5.65
CA LEU A 301 -12.05 -10.89 -6.46
C LEU A 301 -13.12 -11.49 -7.37
N VAL A 302 -12.84 -12.60 -8.04
CA VAL A 302 -13.81 -13.30 -8.90
C VAL A 302 -15.00 -13.80 -8.08
N GLN A 303 -14.79 -14.37 -6.90
CA GLN A 303 -15.87 -14.80 -6.01
C GLN A 303 -16.75 -13.63 -5.55
N ILE A 304 -16.14 -12.49 -5.17
CA ILE A 304 -16.89 -11.30 -4.73
C ILE A 304 -17.70 -10.69 -5.89
N LYS A 305 -17.15 -10.67 -7.10
CA LYS A 305 -17.78 -10.06 -8.28
C LYS A 305 -18.75 -11.00 -8.99
N ALA A 306 -18.62 -12.30 -8.79
CA ALA A 306 -19.47 -13.33 -9.39
C ALA A 306 -19.68 -13.10 -10.90
N GLU A 307 -20.91 -12.88 -11.33
CA GLU A 307 -21.29 -12.65 -12.73
C GLU A 307 -20.66 -11.36 -13.34
N ASN A 308 -20.25 -10.42 -12.49
CA ASN A 308 -19.59 -9.17 -12.90
C ASN A 308 -18.06 -9.26 -12.78
N ALA A 309 -17.50 -10.46 -12.65
CA ALA A 309 -16.07 -10.66 -12.58
C ALA A 309 -15.38 -10.25 -13.91
N PRO A 310 -14.18 -9.66 -13.83
CA PRO A 310 -13.42 -9.32 -15.03
C PRO A 310 -12.99 -10.59 -15.78
N ASN A 311 -12.91 -10.50 -17.10
CA ASN A 311 -12.46 -11.61 -17.95
C ASN A 311 -10.93 -11.75 -17.89
N LEU A 312 -10.44 -12.40 -16.84
CA LEU A 312 -9.01 -12.68 -16.61
C LEU A 312 -8.58 -13.98 -17.29
N ASN A 313 -7.31 -14.07 -17.64
CA ASN A 313 -6.73 -15.27 -18.23
C ASN A 313 -6.14 -16.18 -17.15
N PHE A 314 -6.87 -17.22 -16.75
CA PHE A 314 -6.45 -18.19 -15.74
C PHE A 314 -5.39 -19.18 -16.24
N GLU A 315 -5.31 -19.46 -17.55
CA GLU A 315 -4.24 -20.29 -18.12
C GLU A 315 -2.88 -19.60 -17.91
N ALA A 316 -2.81 -18.30 -18.19
CA ALA A 316 -1.61 -17.50 -17.92
C ALA A 316 -1.27 -17.43 -16.41
N LEU A 317 -2.28 -17.50 -15.53
CA LEU A 317 -2.05 -17.57 -14.07
C LEU A 317 -1.42 -18.90 -13.68
N ASP A 318 -1.92 -20.02 -14.20
CA ASP A 318 -1.36 -21.36 -13.95
C ASP A 318 0.09 -21.44 -14.46
N GLU A 319 0.36 -20.95 -15.67
CA GLU A 319 1.71 -20.88 -16.22
C GLU A 319 2.65 -20.02 -15.37
N LEU A 320 2.18 -18.88 -14.83
CA LEU A 320 2.97 -18.05 -13.93
C LEU A 320 3.31 -18.81 -12.64
N LEU A 321 2.35 -19.52 -12.05
CA LEU A 321 2.57 -20.28 -10.82
C LEU A 321 3.54 -21.44 -11.06
N GLU A 322 3.44 -22.14 -12.19
CA GLU A 322 4.41 -23.16 -12.57
C GLU A 322 5.80 -22.56 -12.76
N PHE A 323 5.89 -21.46 -13.52
CA PHE A 323 7.15 -20.77 -13.76
C PHE A 323 7.85 -20.32 -12.48
N THR A 324 7.09 -19.79 -11.50
CA THR A 324 7.62 -19.28 -10.24
C THR A 324 7.82 -20.33 -9.18
N SER A 325 7.33 -21.56 -9.37
CA SER A 325 7.49 -22.66 -8.40
C SER A 325 8.95 -23.03 -8.10
N ARG A 326 9.84 -22.74 -9.03
CA ARG A 326 11.27 -23.00 -8.96
C ARG A 326 12.11 -21.94 -8.25
N PHE A 327 11.51 -20.80 -7.88
CA PHE A 327 12.24 -19.77 -7.18
C PHE A 327 12.38 -20.15 -5.70
N GLU A 328 13.62 -20.16 -5.21
CA GLU A 328 13.90 -20.38 -3.80
C GLU A 328 13.58 -19.13 -3.00
N VAL A 329 12.79 -19.31 -1.96
CA VAL A 329 12.49 -18.27 -0.98
C VAL A 329 13.48 -18.41 0.16
N MET A 330 14.17 -17.34 0.51
CA MET A 330 15.00 -17.30 1.71
C MET A 330 14.10 -17.51 2.94
N LYS A 331 14.40 -18.54 3.72
CA LYS A 331 13.69 -18.87 4.95
C LYS A 331 14.25 -18.03 6.11
#